data_412b4e9971360a42e9f99beff892b151
#
_entry.id   412b4e9971360a42e9f99beff892b151
#
_cell.length_a   1.000
_cell.length_b   1.000
_cell.length_c   1.000
_cell.angle_alpha   90.00
_cell.angle_beta   90.00
_cell.angle_gamma   90.00
#
_symmetry.space_group_name_H-M   'P 1'
#
loop_
_entity.id
_entity.type
_entity.pdbx_description
1 polymer ?
#
loop_
_entity_poly.entity_id
_entity_poly.type
_entity_poly.pdbx_seq_one_letter_code
_entity_poly.pdbx_strand_id
1 'polypeptide(L)'
;MAIVFGKFRKNNYLCLIMTDICCIGHITEDHIITPGLDYFAPGGTAYYFAVGINSLITTSGCDLSFSLITKEGRRHFFENKYSGDMNGREQRVLSTAEPFTSAELDDVEARYIVLGSLLADDFPVDLIRHLSSKGVLVLDVQGFLREVRGCHVHAVDWVNKVETLRYVDVLKVNEYEMEVLTGSADPREAALRLADWGVKEVLLTFGSFGSLIYDAIERRFYDIPAYSPLTLVDATGCGDTYVMAYVFKRAQGATIEESGHFAAAVSTLKLQDKGPFRKTYAEAISMSASRP
;
A
#
# COMPACT_ATOMS: atom_id res chain seq x y z
N MET A 1 -14.36 -12.89 -5.56
CA MET A 1 -15.42 -12.03 -6.16
C MET A 1 -14.84 -10.63 -6.32
N ALA A 2 -14.76 -10.13 -7.55
CA ALA A 2 -14.30 -8.75 -7.78
C ALA A 2 -15.45 -7.79 -7.44
N ILE A 3 -15.21 -6.85 -6.52
CA ILE A 3 -16.16 -5.78 -6.22
C ILE A 3 -15.69 -4.56 -7.01
N VAL A 4 -16.43 -4.20 -8.06
CA VAL A 4 -16.15 -3.03 -8.88
C VAL A 4 -16.89 -1.83 -8.30
N PHE A 5 -16.15 -0.83 -7.80
CA PHE A 5 -16.67 0.47 -7.44
C PHE A 5 -16.41 1.46 -8.59
N GLY A 6 -17.46 1.89 -9.28
CA GLY A 6 -17.34 2.89 -10.35
C GLY A 6 -18.66 3.10 -11.08
N LYS A 7 -18.83 4.27 -11.71
CA LYS A 7 -20.01 4.58 -12.54
C LYS A 7 -20.03 3.68 -13.77
N PHE A 8 -20.97 2.72 -13.84
CA PHE A 8 -21.28 2.00 -15.06
C PHE A 8 -21.84 2.98 -16.11
N ARG A 9 -21.14 3.22 -17.20
CA ARG A 9 -21.77 3.73 -18.42
C ARG A 9 -22.54 2.56 -19.07
N LYS A 10 -23.86 2.65 -19.09
CA LYS A 10 -24.71 1.76 -19.89
C LYS A 10 -24.45 1.98 -21.37
N ASN A 11 -23.55 1.22 -21.96
CA ASN A 11 -23.52 1.00 -23.41
C ASN A 11 -23.21 -0.47 -23.66
N ASN A 12 -24.10 -1.12 -24.42
CA ASN A 12 -24.13 -2.56 -24.73
C ASN A 12 -23.01 -2.96 -25.71
N TYR A 13 -21.76 -2.79 -25.37
CA TYR A 13 -20.64 -3.49 -26.01
C TYR A 13 -19.75 -4.00 -24.87
N LEU A 14 -19.47 -5.31 -24.89
CA LEU A 14 -18.42 -5.93 -24.06
C LEU A 14 -17.04 -5.40 -24.52
N CYS A 15 -16.77 -4.14 -24.27
CA CYS A 15 -15.43 -3.63 -24.26
C CYS A 15 -14.90 -3.95 -22.87
N LEU A 16 -13.86 -4.76 -22.76
CA LEU A 16 -13.06 -4.93 -21.56
C LEU A 16 -12.52 -3.54 -21.20
N ILE A 17 -13.23 -2.81 -20.33
CA ILE A 17 -12.81 -1.47 -19.91
C ILE A 17 -11.71 -1.72 -18.90
N MET A 18 -10.47 -1.49 -19.34
CA MET A 18 -9.31 -1.48 -18.47
C MET A 18 -9.56 -0.52 -17.31
N THR A 19 -9.48 -1.03 -16.08
CA THR A 19 -9.65 -0.23 -14.87
C THR A 19 -8.45 0.69 -14.68
N ASP A 20 -8.65 1.91 -14.17
CA ASP A 20 -7.51 2.80 -13.89
C ASP A 20 -6.65 2.27 -12.76
N ILE A 21 -7.28 1.79 -11.68
CA ILE A 21 -6.58 1.27 -10.50
C ILE A 21 -7.24 -0.03 -10.07
N CYS A 22 -6.44 -1.09 -9.92
CA CYS A 22 -6.85 -2.37 -9.34
C CYS A 22 -5.99 -2.64 -8.11
N CYS A 23 -6.61 -2.80 -6.94
CA CYS A 23 -5.92 -3.27 -5.75
C CYS A 23 -6.22 -4.76 -5.54
N ILE A 24 -5.18 -5.56 -5.37
CA ILE A 24 -5.24 -6.99 -5.09
C ILE A 24 -4.63 -7.23 -3.71
N GLY A 25 -5.39 -7.85 -2.80
CA GLY A 25 -4.89 -8.12 -1.46
C GLY A 25 -5.95 -8.71 -0.54
N HIS A 26 -5.53 -9.09 0.65
CA HIS A 26 -6.41 -9.66 1.64
C HIS A 26 -7.04 -8.58 2.52
N ILE A 27 -8.32 -8.79 2.84
CA ILE A 27 -8.98 -8.12 3.97
C ILE A 27 -8.80 -9.04 5.17
N THR A 28 -8.28 -8.50 6.26
CA THR A 28 -8.01 -9.24 7.49
C THR A 28 -9.12 -9.04 8.50
N GLU A 29 -9.14 -9.90 9.51
CA GLU A 29 -9.81 -9.65 10.76
C GLU A 29 -8.73 -9.42 11.82
N ASP A 30 -8.79 -8.27 12.48
CA ASP A 30 -7.80 -7.88 13.46
C ASP A 30 -8.43 -7.82 14.86
N HIS A 31 -7.88 -8.60 15.80
CA HIS A 31 -8.19 -8.50 17.22
C HIS A 31 -7.23 -7.50 17.85
N ILE A 32 -7.73 -6.38 18.33
CA ILE A 32 -6.95 -5.27 18.86
C ILE A 32 -7.14 -5.21 20.37
N ILE A 33 -6.06 -5.42 21.10
CA ILE A 33 -6.00 -5.43 22.56
C ILE A 33 -5.10 -4.27 23.01
N THR A 34 -5.69 -3.34 23.76
CA THR A 34 -4.99 -2.23 24.42
C THR A 34 -5.32 -2.23 25.91
N PRO A 35 -4.62 -1.46 26.77
CA PRO A 35 -4.92 -1.44 28.20
C PRO A 35 -6.36 -1.09 28.59
N GLY A 36 -7.12 -0.46 27.70
CA GLY A 36 -8.49 -0.03 27.97
C GLY A 36 -9.55 -0.54 27.00
N LEU A 37 -9.13 -1.23 25.91
CA LEU A 37 -10.05 -1.65 24.86
C LEU A 37 -9.65 -3.03 24.33
N ASP A 38 -10.64 -3.85 24.07
CA ASP A 38 -10.54 -5.18 23.45
C ASP A 38 -11.66 -5.26 22.41
N TYR A 39 -11.30 -5.29 21.11
CA TYR A 39 -12.27 -5.26 20.02
C TYR A 39 -11.74 -5.86 18.73
N PHE A 40 -12.67 -6.24 17.84
CA PHE A 40 -12.36 -6.72 16.49
C PHE A 40 -12.63 -5.61 15.48
N ALA A 41 -11.76 -5.54 14.46
CA ALA A 41 -11.88 -4.60 13.36
C ALA A 41 -11.41 -5.24 12.05
N PRO A 42 -11.97 -4.85 10.89
CA PRO A 42 -11.38 -5.20 9.61
C PRO A 42 -10.05 -4.47 9.42
N GLY A 43 -9.09 -5.17 8.82
CA GLY A 43 -7.76 -4.66 8.53
C GLY A 43 -7.25 -5.12 7.16
N GLY A 44 -5.94 -5.05 6.98
CA GLY A 44 -5.23 -5.41 5.76
C GLY A 44 -5.16 -4.29 4.72
N THR A 45 -4.12 -4.34 3.89
CA THR A 45 -3.85 -3.34 2.85
C THR A 45 -5.06 -3.11 1.94
N ALA A 46 -5.71 -4.20 1.50
CA ALA A 46 -6.89 -4.13 0.63
C ALA A 46 -8.04 -3.31 1.25
N TYR A 47 -8.28 -3.44 2.56
CA TYR A 47 -9.30 -2.67 3.25
C TYR A 47 -8.95 -1.19 3.35
N TYR A 48 -7.74 -0.87 3.81
CA TYR A 48 -7.29 0.52 3.94
C TYR A 48 -7.27 1.23 2.59
N PHE A 49 -6.76 0.55 1.57
CA PHE A 49 -6.70 1.07 0.21
C PHE A 49 -8.10 1.32 -0.36
N ALA A 50 -9.00 0.34 -0.30
CA ALA A 50 -10.32 0.44 -0.89
C ALA A 50 -11.19 1.54 -0.27
N VAL A 51 -11.17 1.66 1.06
CA VAL A 51 -11.95 2.71 1.74
C VAL A 51 -11.38 4.10 1.43
N GLY A 52 -10.05 4.26 1.47
CA GLY A 52 -9.40 5.54 1.20
C GLY A 52 -9.59 6.01 -0.24
N ILE A 53 -9.36 5.13 -1.22
CA ILE A 53 -9.50 5.51 -2.63
C ILE A 53 -10.96 5.82 -3.01
N ASN A 54 -11.92 5.07 -2.46
CA ASN A 54 -13.34 5.37 -2.67
C ASN A 54 -13.72 6.75 -2.12
N SER A 55 -13.17 7.15 -0.95
CA SER A 55 -13.39 8.50 -0.41
C SER A 55 -12.81 9.57 -1.34
N LEU A 56 -11.60 9.39 -1.86
CA LEU A 56 -10.97 10.33 -2.79
C LEU A 56 -11.72 10.43 -4.13
N ILE A 57 -12.06 9.29 -4.76
CA ILE A 57 -12.80 9.27 -6.04
C ILE A 57 -14.15 9.95 -5.88
N THR A 58 -14.91 9.58 -4.84
CA THR A 58 -16.26 10.10 -4.63
C THR A 58 -16.27 11.61 -4.36
N THR A 59 -15.28 12.12 -3.63
CA THR A 59 -15.24 13.53 -3.21
C THR A 59 -14.47 14.45 -4.15
N SER A 60 -13.62 13.90 -5.03
CA SER A 60 -12.92 14.67 -6.06
C SER A 60 -13.76 14.95 -7.30
N GLY A 61 -14.77 14.12 -7.56
CA GLY A 61 -15.54 14.14 -8.79
C GLY A 61 -14.77 13.69 -10.04
N CYS A 62 -13.59 13.08 -9.89
CA CYS A 62 -12.82 12.53 -11.01
C CYS A 62 -13.48 11.28 -11.61
N ASP A 63 -13.15 10.99 -12.87
CA ASP A 63 -13.68 9.84 -13.61
C ASP A 63 -12.81 8.57 -13.46
N LEU A 64 -11.94 8.50 -12.45
CA LEU A 64 -11.12 7.31 -12.21
C LEU A 64 -11.98 6.11 -11.82
N SER A 65 -11.70 4.98 -12.45
CA SER A 65 -12.30 3.69 -12.11
C SER A 65 -11.40 2.91 -11.15
N PHE A 66 -12.01 2.23 -10.18
CA PHE A 66 -11.31 1.42 -9.19
C PHE A 66 -11.94 0.04 -9.09
N SER A 67 -11.13 -1.00 -9.00
CA SER A 67 -11.53 -2.36 -8.68
C SER A 67 -10.72 -2.91 -7.49
N LEU A 68 -11.39 -3.72 -6.68
CA LEU A 68 -10.78 -4.44 -5.56
C LEU A 68 -10.93 -5.93 -5.79
N ILE A 69 -9.82 -6.66 -5.71
CA ILE A 69 -9.81 -8.12 -5.74
C ILE A 69 -9.32 -8.65 -4.40
N THR A 70 -10.18 -9.43 -3.76
CA THR A 70 -9.90 -10.10 -2.49
C THR A 70 -10.24 -11.57 -2.61
N LYS A 71 -9.62 -12.42 -1.78
CA LYS A 71 -10.01 -13.83 -1.68
C LYS A 71 -11.20 -14.03 -0.77
N GLU A 72 -12.10 -14.91 -1.20
CA GLU A 72 -13.15 -15.47 -0.34
C GLU A 72 -12.57 -16.67 0.45
N GLY A 73 -13.20 -17.00 1.56
CA GLY A 73 -12.84 -18.14 2.39
C GLY A 73 -12.03 -17.75 3.61
N ARG A 74 -10.94 -18.49 3.87
CA ARG A 74 -10.11 -18.27 5.05
C ARG A 74 -9.39 -16.93 4.96
N ARG A 75 -9.46 -16.13 6.02
CA ARG A 75 -8.81 -14.81 6.11
C ARG A 75 -7.55 -14.88 6.97
N HIS A 76 -6.62 -13.97 6.73
CA HIS A 76 -5.63 -13.65 7.74
C HIS A 76 -6.36 -13.10 8.97
N PHE A 77 -5.98 -13.61 10.12
CA PHE A 77 -6.47 -13.15 11.40
C PHE A 77 -5.27 -12.76 12.27
N PHE A 78 -5.14 -11.46 12.53
CA PHE A 78 -4.08 -10.92 13.35
C PHE A 78 -4.61 -10.54 14.73
N GLU A 79 -3.86 -10.92 15.76
CA GLU A 79 -4.02 -10.40 17.13
C GLU A 79 -2.91 -9.38 17.38
N ASN A 80 -3.31 -8.15 17.65
CA ASN A 80 -2.42 -7.02 17.89
C ASN A 80 -2.57 -6.55 19.33
N LYS A 81 -1.59 -6.88 20.18
CA LYS A 81 -1.57 -6.49 21.59
C LYS A 81 -0.59 -5.34 21.79
N TYR A 82 -1.09 -4.21 22.26
CA TYR A 82 -0.30 -3.02 22.52
C TYR A 82 0.09 -2.92 24.00
N SER A 83 1.34 -2.48 24.27
CA SER A 83 1.81 -2.15 25.62
C SER A 83 1.07 -0.92 26.18
N GLY A 84 1.23 -0.67 27.50
CA GLY A 84 0.55 0.42 28.19
C GLY A 84 0.88 1.82 27.66
N ASP A 85 2.06 1.99 27.11
CA ASP A 85 2.54 3.23 26.47
C ASP A 85 2.21 3.31 24.95
N MET A 86 1.57 2.28 24.38
CA MET A 86 1.24 2.13 22.95
C MET A 86 2.46 2.08 22.01
N ASN A 87 3.69 2.12 22.53
CA ASN A 87 4.91 2.10 21.71
C ASN A 87 5.34 0.67 21.33
N GLY A 88 4.97 -0.33 22.16
CA GLY A 88 5.22 -1.74 21.89
C GLY A 88 3.98 -2.42 21.33
N ARG A 89 4.16 -3.22 20.26
CA ARG A 89 3.11 -4.08 19.70
C ARG A 89 3.63 -5.50 19.58
N GLU A 90 2.98 -6.44 20.26
CA GLU A 90 3.09 -7.86 19.98
C GLU A 90 2.03 -8.23 18.93
N GLN A 91 2.46 -8.89 17.85
CA GLN A 91 1.56 -9.33 16.79
C GLN A 91 1.61 -10.85 16.64
N ARG A 92 0.43 -11.48 16.68
CA ARG A 92 0.25 -12.90 16.42
C ARG A 92 -0.63 -13.11 15.21
N VAL A 93 -0.36 -14.17 14.44
CA VAL A 93 -1.18 -14.63 13.33
C VAL A 93 -1.93 -15.88 13.74
N LEU A 94 -3.23 -15.77 13.89
CA LEU A 94 -4.08 -16.87 14.36
C LEU A 94 -4.66 -17.69 13.20
N SER A 95 -4.70 -17.11 11.99
CA SER A 95 -5.10 -17.76 10.76
C SER A 95 -4.42 -17.10 9.56
N THR A 96 -4.11 -17.88 8.53
CA THR A 96 -3.58 -17.39 7.24
C THR A 96 -4.56 -17.64 6.12
N ALA A 97 -4.66 -16.71 5.17
CA ALA A 97 -5.40 -16.87 3.93
C ALA A 97 -4.60 -17.73 2.94
N GLU A 98 -5.25 -18.18 1.88
CA GLU A 98 -4.59 -18.85 0.75
C GLU A 98 -3.90 -17.82 -0.15
N PRO A 99 -2.71 -18.12 -0.72
CA PRO A 99 -2.04 -17.26 -1.70
C PRO A 99 -2.91 -16.99 -2.94
N PHE A 100 -2.70 -15.84 -3.58
CA PHE A 100 -3.27 -15.59 -4.90
C PHE A 100 -2.58 -16.44 -5.97
N THR A 101 -3.32 -16.81 -7.02
CA THR A 101 -2.82 -17.61 -8.13
C THR A 101 -2.98 -16.88 -9.47
N SER A 102 -2.15 -17.23 -10.47
CA SER A 102 -2.24 -16.63 -11.81
C SER A 102 -3.58 -16.92 -12.48
N ALA A 103 -4.15 -18.11 -12.26
CA ALA A 103 -5.44 -18.47 -12.83
C ALA A 103 -6.62 -17.64 -12.29
N GLU A 104 -6.53 -17.17 -11.03
CA GLU A 104 -7.57 -16.30 -10.44
C GLU A 104 -7.46 -14.84 -10.95
N LEU A 105 -6.31 -14.44 -11.46
CA LEU A 105 -5.99 -13.07 -11.85
C LEU A 105 -5.70 -12.95 -13.36
N ASP A 106 -6.05 -13.97 -14.16
CA ASP A 106 -5.74 -13.99 -15.59
C ASP A 106 -6.47 -12.89 -16.37
N ASP A 107 -7.69 -12.55 -15.96
CA ASP A 107 -8.49 -11.49 -16.58
C ASP A 107 -8.22 -10.07 -16.02
N VAL A 108 -7.22 -9.91 -15.13
CA VAL A 108 -6.88 -8.60 -14.56
C VAL A 108 -6.15 -7.76 -15.59
N GLU A 109 -6.69 -6.59 -15.87
CA GLU A 109 -6.03 -5.52 -16.65
C GLU A 109 -6.34 -4.17 -16.02
N ALA A 110 -5.30 -3.39 -15.67
CA ALA A 110 -5.45 -2.05 -15.11
C ALA A 110 -4.24 -1.18 -15.44
N ARG A 111 -4.42 0.15 -15.46
CA ARG A 111 -3.25 1.05 -15.60
C ARG A 111 -2.28 0.91 -14.44
N TYR A 112 -2.81 0.77 -13.21
CA TYR A 112 -2.04 0.51 -11.99
C TYR A 112 -2.60 -0.72 -11.30
N ILE A 113 -1.75 -1.70 -11.04
CA ILE A 113 -2.06 -2.91 -10.28
C ILE A 113 -1.28 -2.82 -8.97
N VAL A 114 -2.02 -2.71 -7.86
CA VAL A 114 -1.42 -2.56 -6.52
C VAL A 114 -1.52 -3.88 -5.78
N LEU A 115 -0.37 -4.41 -5.36
CA LEU A 115 -0.27 -5.64 -4.58
C LEU A 115 -0.09 -5.31 -3.11
N GLY A 116 -1.10 -5.61 -2.32
CA GLY A 116 -1.12 -5.41 -0.88
C GLY A 116 -0.71 -6.67 -0.13
N SER A 117 0.59 -6.97 -0.07
CA SER A 117 1.11 -8.15 0.61
C SER A 117 1.10 -7.99 2.13
N LEU A 118 0.67 -9.02 2.85
CA LEU A 118 0.66 -9.10 4.31
C LEU A 118 1.61 -10.18 4.84
N LEU A 119 1.76 -11.27 4.08
CA LEU A 119 2.68 -12.37 4.32
C LEU A 119 3.46 -12.73 3.05
N ALA A 120 4.59 -13.41 3.20
CA ALA A 120 5.55 -13.66 2.12
C ALA A 120 5.01 -14.53 0.98
N ASP A 121 4.02 -15.35 1.22
CA ASP A 121 3.41 -16.26 0.28
C ASP A 121 2.15 -15.73 -0.41
N ASP A 122 1.66 -14.53 -0.04
CA ASP A 122 0.45 -13.96 -0.64
C ASP A 122 0.54 -13.85 -2.18
N PHE A 123 1.73 -13.47 -2.69
CA PHE A 123 1.97 -13.30 -4.13
C PHE A 123 3.24 -14.04 -4.57
N PRO A 124 3.13 -15.25 -5.12
CA PRO A 124 4.25 -15.97 -5.69
C PRO A 124 4.95 -15.19 -6.82
N VAL A 125 6.27 -15.41 -7.02
CA VAL A 125 7.09 -14.71 -8.03
C VAL A 125 6.51 -14.82 -9.44
N ASP A 126 6.02 -16.01 -9.81
CA ASP A 126 5.41 -16.25 -11.13
C ASP A 126 4.14 -15.42 -11.34
N LEU A 127 3.35 -15.18 -10.28
CA LEU A 127 2.19 -14.32 -10.33
C LEU A 127 2.59 -12.83 -10.50
N ILE A 128 3.61 -12.36 -9.76
CA ILE A 128 4.14 -11.00 -9.91
C ILE A 128 4.62 -10.77 -11.34
N ARG A 129 5.40 -11.72 -11.89
CA ARG A 129 5.84 -11.69 -13.29
C ARG A 129 4.66 -11.66 -14.26
N HIS A 130 3.62 -12.47 -14.03
CA HIS A 130 2.41 -12.49 -14.86
C HIS A 130 1.71 -11.12 -14.87
N LEU A 131 1.48 -10.54 -13.69
CA LEU A 131 0.79 -9.26 -13.54
C LEU A 131 1.59 -8.06 -14.09
N SER A 132 2.92 -8.12 -14.10
CA SER A 132 3.77 -7.03 -14.61
C SER A 132 3.57 -6.74 -16.12
N SER A 133 3.00 -7.68 -16.87
CA SER A 133 2.64 -7.48 -18.27
C SER A 133 1.27 -6.85 -18.49
N LYS A 134 0.49 -6.65 -17.41
CA LYS A 134 -0.93 -6.24 -17.45
C LYS A 134 -1.17 -4.80 -16.98
N GLY A 135 -0.13 -4.13 -16.48
CA GLY A 135 -0.18 -2.74 -16.03
C GLY A 135 1.05 -2.33 -15.24
N VAL A 136 1.07 -1.08 -14.79
CA VAL A 136 2.10 -0.56 -13.88
C VAL A 136 1.96 -1.26 -12.54
N LEU A 137 2.96 -2.06 -12.15
CA LEU A 137 2.91 -2.89 -10.95
C LEU A 137 3.46 -2.14 -9.74
N VAL A 138 2.61 -1.96 -8.73
CA VAL A 138 2.92 -1.28 -7.47
C VAL A 138 2.93 -2.29 -6.35
N LEU A 139 4.00 -2.31 -5.55
CA LEU A 139 4.17 -3.26 -4.46
C LEU A 139 4.50 -2.55 -3.14
N ASP A 140 3.75 -2.88 -2.07
CA ASP A 140 4.23 -2.70 -0.69
C ASP A 140 4.98 -3.96 -0.28
N VAL A 141 6.25 -3.82 0.07
CA VAL A 141 7.14 -4.96 0.34
C VAL A 141 6.85 -5.67 1.66
N GLN A 142 6.08 -5.06 2.54
CA GLN A 142 5.91 -5.46 3.94
C GLN A 142 5.72 -6.98 4.15
N GLY A 143 4.84 -7.61 3.37
CA GLY A 143 4.54 -9.03 3.48
C GLY A 143 5.75 -9.91 3.23
N PHE A 144 6.56 -9.60 2.23
CA PHE A 144 7.73 -10.39 1.80
C PHE A 144 8.85 -10.43 2.85
N LEU A 145 8.82 -9.51 3.81
CA LEU A 145 9.78 -9.44 4.92
C LEU A 145 9.22 -10.04 6.22
N ARG A 146 8.13 -10.80 6.14
CA ARG A 146 7.43 -11.40 7.27
C ARG A 146 7.28 -12.90 7.10
N GLU A 147 7.74 -13.66 8.08
CA GLU A 147 7.52 -15.10 8.19
C GLU A 147 6.73 -15.41 9.48
N VAL A 148 5.76 -16.31 9.36
CA VAL A 148 5.00 -16.81 10.52
C VAL A 148 5.62 -18.09 11.01
N ARG A 149 6.13 -18.06 12.27
CA ARG A 149 6.63 -19.25 12.97
C ARG A 149 5.80 -19.46 14.23
N GLY A 150 5.12 -20.60 14.31
CA GLY A 150 4.09 -20.78 15.32
C GLY A 150 2.95 -19.82 15.07
N CYS A 151 2.69 -18.90 15.97
CA CYS A 151 1.71 -17.83 15.78
C CYS A 151 2.37 -16.45 15.75
N HIS A 152 3.69 -16.34 15.68
CA HIS A 152 4.41 -15.07 15.77
C HIS A 152 4.97 -14.65 14.41
N VAL A 153 4.92 -13.35 14.15
CA VAL A 153 5.53 -12.73 12.97
C VAL A 153 7.00 -12.46 13.25
N HIS A 154 7.86 -12.96 12.37
CA HIS A 154 9.30 -12.73 12.40
C HIS A 154 9.74 -11.95 11.17
N ALA A 155 10.64 -11.00 11.36
CA ALA A 155 11.30 -10.34 10.25
C ALA A 155 12.26 -11.32 9.56
N VAL A 156 12.19 -11.38 8.24
CA VAL A 156 13.06 -12.21 7.39
C VAL A 156 13.51 -11.42 6.18
N ASP A 157 14.64 -11.81 5.60
CA ASP A 157 15.05 -11.26 4.31
C ASP A 157 14.29 -11.96 3.16
N TRP A 158 14.00 -11.23 2.11
CA TRP A 158 13.35 -11.74 0.91
C TRP A 158 14.34 -12.38 -0.05
N VAL A 159 14.41 -13.68 -0.07
CA VAL A 159 15.42 -14.46 -0.83
C VAL A 159 15.41 -14.13 -2.33
N ASN A 160 14.22 -14.00 -2.92
CA ASN A 160 14.05 -13.79 -4.38
C ASN A 160 13.90 -12.30 -4.74
N LYS A 161 14.26 -11.36 -3.85
CA LYS A 161 14.07 -9.91 -4.04
C LYS A 161 14.62 -9.39 -5.37
N VAL A 162 15.85 -9.73 -5.71
CA VAL A 162 16.52 -9.23 -6.93
C VAL A 162 15.84 -9.73 -8.20
N GLU A 163 15.39 -10.98 -8.21
CA GLU A 163 14.66 -11.55 -9.34
C GLU A 163 13.28 -10.91 -9.48
N THR A 164 12.56 -10.76 -8.36
CA THR A 164 11.18 -10.32 -8.36
C THR A 164 11.04 -8.82 -8.62
N LEU A 165 11.94 -8.01 -8.06
CA LEU A 165 11.88 -6.55 -8.19
C LEU A 165 12.07 -6.04 -9.63
N ARG A 166 12.59 -6.87 -10.54
CA ARG A 166 12.62 -6.54 -11.99
C ARG A 166 11.24 -6.37 -12.62
N TYR A 167 10.22 -6.92 -11.98
CA TYR A 167 8.83 -6.88 -12.42
C TYR A 167 8.01 -5.80 -11.74
N VAL A 168 8.60 -5.08 -10.76
CA VAL A 168 7.92 -4.06 -9.96
C VAL A 168 8.28 -2.67 -10.47
N ASP A 169 7.29 -1.90 -10.88
CA ASP A 169 7.51 -0.53 -11.35
C ASP A 169 7.63 0.46 -10.18
N VAL A 170 6.74 0.35 -9.19
CA VAL A 170 6.71 1.24 -8.02
C VAL A 170 6.81 0.39 -6.76
N LEU A 171 7.83 0.62 -5.95
CA LEU A 171 8.06 -0.10 -4.71
C LEU A 171 7.96 0.86 -3.52
N LYS A 172 7.09 0.54 -2.56
CA LYS A 172 7.06 1.23 -1.27
C LYS A 172 7.79 0.40 -0.21
N VAL A 173 8.62 1.10 0.57
CA VAL A 173 9.48 0.53 1.61
C VAL A 173 9.52 1.51 2.79
N ASN A 174 9.42 1.04 4.02
CA ASN A 174 9.71 1.88 5.19
C ASN A 174 11.19 1.78 5.60
N GLU A 175 11.61 2.56 6.59
CA GLU A 175 13.01 2.62 7.05
C GLU A 175 13.58 1.25 7.46
N TYR A 176 12.80 0.42 8.17
CA TYR A 176 13.24 -0.91 8.63
C TYR A 176 13.29 -1.92 7.47
N GLU A 177 12.28 -1.89 6.63
CA GLU A 177 12.19 -2.71 5.42
C GLU A 177 13.35 -2.40 4.46
N MET A 178 13.70 -1.12 4.33
CA MET A 178 14.80 -0.64 3.53
C MET A 178 16.14 -1.24 3.99
N GLU A 179 16.44 -1.20 5.27
CA GLU A 179 17.65 -1.76 5.83
C GLU A 179 17.74 -3.28 5.66
N VAL A 180 16.63 -4.00 5.92
CA VAL A 180 16.55 -5.45 5.70
C VAL A 180 16.77 -5.83 4.23
N LEU A 181 16.11 -5.12 3.30
CA LEU A 181 16.23 -5.41 1.88
C LEU A 181 17.62 -5.14 1.33
N THR A 182 18.17 -3.98 1.65
CA THR A 182 19.36 -3.45 0.98
C THR A 182 20.63 -3.61 1.80
N GLY A 183 20.53 -3.80 3.12
CA GLY A 183 21.65 -3.77 4.03
C GLY A 183 22.25 -2.38 4.21
N SER A 184 21.58 -1.32 3.76
CA SER A 184 22.01 0.07 3.91
C SER A 184 21.04 0.87 4.75
N ALA A 185 21.56 1.65 5.70
CA ALA A 185 20.82 2.64 6.47
C ALA A 185 20.76 4.01 5.77
N ASP A 186 21.54 4.21 4.70
CA ASP A 186 21.49 5.44 3.89
C ASP A 186 20.34 5.34 2.87
N PRO A 187 19.32 6.23 2.94
CA PRO A 187 18.16 6.17 2.07
C PRO A 187 18.48 6.33 0.58
N ARG A 188 19.47 7.17 0.25
CA ARG A 188 19.82 7.41 -1.15
C ARG A 188 20.58 6.22 -1.74
N GLU A 189 21.50 5.62 -0.97
CA GLU A 189 22.17 4.39 -1.37
C GLU A 189 21.16 3.24 -1.52
N ALA A 190 20.23 3.08 -0.58
CA ALA A 190 19.21 2.07 -0.63
C ALA A 190 18.30 2.23 -1.86
N ALA A 191 17.84 3.45 -2.15
CA ALA A 191 17.01 3.73 -3.32
C ALA A 191 17.73 3.39 -4.64
N LEU A 192 19.02 3.76 -4.78
CA LEU A 192 19.83 3.41 -5.95
C LEU A 192 19.96 1.89 -6.11
N ARG A 193 20.20 1.17 -5.01
CA ARG A 193 20.31 -0.29 -5.02
C ARG A 193 19.01 -0.97 -5.45
N LEU A 194 17.86 -0.49 -4.96
CA LEU A 194 16.54 -0.99 -5.35
C LEU A 194 16.25 -0.71 -6.84
N ALA A 195 16.65 0.45 -7.34
CA ALA A 195 16.56 0.79 -8.75
C ALA A 195 17.48 -0.07 -9.62
N ASP A 196 18.69 -0.38 -9.16
CA ASP A 196 19.60 -1.33 -9.86
C ASP A 196 19.01 -2.74 -9.97
N TRP A 197 18.10 -3.12 -9.08
CA TRP A 197 17.35 -4.37 -9.16
C TRP A 197 16.12 -4.29 -10.08
N GLY A 198 15.81 -3.11 -10.64
CA GLY A 198 14.81 -2.93 -11.70
C GLY A 198 13.62 -2.05 -11.35
N VAL A 199 13.51 -1.59 -10.09
CA VAL A 199 12.41 -0.71 -9.66
C VAL A 199 12.53 0.66 -10.34
N LYS A 200 11.41 1.19 -10.89
CA LYS A 200 11.41 2.49 -11.59
C LYS A 200 11.12 3.67 -10.65
N GLU A 201 10.21 3.51 -9.69
CA GLU A 201 9.90 4.52 -8.68
C GLU A 201 10.05 3.90 -7.29
N VAL A 202 10.99 4.38 -6.48
CA VAL A 202 11.23 3.87 -5.12
C VAL A 202 10.66 4.86 -4.11
N LEU A 203 9.68 4.44 -3.32
CA LEU A 203 9.03 5.25 -2.28
C LEU A 203 9.55 4.83 -0.90
N LEU A 204 10.46 5.59 -0.31
CA LEU A 204 10.97 5.35 1.03
C LEU A 204 10.25 6.23 2.04
N THR A 205 9.62 5.63 3.06
CA THR A 205 8.84 6.36 4.08
C THR A 205 9.50 6.28 5.45
N PHE A 206 9.60 7.43 6.15
CA PHE A 206 10.31 7.60 7.42
C PHE A 206 9.39 8.17 8.52
N GLY A 207 8.10 7.84 8.48
CA GLY A 207 7.12 8.31 9.45
C GLY A 207 7.09 9.84 9.56
N SER A 208 7.36 10.38 10.75
CA SER A 208 7.36 11.83 11.01
C SER A 208 8.50 12.61 10.34
N PHE A 209 9.47 11.91 9.74
CA PHE A 209 10.55 12.55 8.99
C PHE A 209 10.24 12.73 7.50
N GLY A 210 9.04 12.30 7.05
CA GLY A 210 8.61 12.43 5.67
C GLY A 210 8.95 11.21 4.82
N SER A 211 9.26 11.44 3.56
CA SER A 211 9.61 10.38 2.61
C SER A 211 10.61 10.87 1.55
N LEU A 212 11.34 9.92 0.98
CA LEU A 212 12.24 10.13 -0.15
C LEU A 212 11.71 9.31 -1.32
N ILE A 213 11.53 9.94 -2.48
CA ILE A 213 11.15 9.23 -3.69
C ILE A 213 12.30 9.31 -4.68
N TYR A 214 12.67 8.18 -5.27
CA TYR A 214 13.65 8.12 -6.33
C TYR A 214 12.99 7.70 -7.64
N ASP A 215 13.17 8.52 -8.68
CA ASP A 215 12.83 8.22 -10.05
C ASP A 215 14.07 7.65 -10.74
N ALA A 216 14.05 6.35 -11.06
CA ALA A 216 15.17 5.68 -11.71
C ALA A 216 15.29 6.05 -13.20
N ILE A 217 14.20 6.52 -13.85
CA ILE A 217 14.20 6.92 -15.25
C ILE A 217 14.90 8.27 -15.40
N GLU A 218 14.45 9.27 -14.63
CA GLU A 218 15.02 10.61 -14.63
C GLU A 218 16.28 10.74 -13.74
N ARG A 219 16.61 9.68 -12.97
CA ARG A 219 17.70 9.63 -11.99
C ARG A 219 17.62 10.76 -10.97
N ARG A 220 16.44 11.05 -10.47
CA ARG A 220 16.15 12.19 -9.63
C ARG A 220 15.57 11.78 -8.28
N PHE A 221 16.01 12.44 -7.23
CA PHE A 221 15.45 12.34 -5.89
C PHE A 221 14.48 13.47 -5.60
N TYR A 222 13.40 13.14 -4.88
CA TYR A 222 12.43 14.08 -4.37
C TYR A 222 12.32 13.89 -2.87
N ASP A 223 12.72 14.89 -2.11
CA ASP A 223 12.57 14.91 -0.65
C ASP A 223 11.18 15.46 -0.33
N ILE A 224 10.33 14.63 0.23
CA ILE A 224 8.93 14.95 0.55
C ILE A 224 8.83 15.12 2.07
N PRO A 225 8.59 16.34 2.58
CA PRO A 225 8.50 16.58 4.01
C PRO A 225 7.23 15.95 4.60
N ALA A 226 7.27 15.62 5.90
CA ALA A 226 6.07 15.26 6.64
C ALA A 226 5.22 16.49 6.91
N TYR A 227 3.90 16.34 6.90
CA TYR A 227 2.97 17.35 7.39
C TYR A 227 2.67 17.12 8.86
N SER A 228 2.31 18.19 9.59
CA SER A 228 1.99 18.10 11.01
C SER A 228 0.51 17.78 11.21
N PRO A 229 0.15 16.63 11.82
CA PRO A 229 -1.24 16.34 12.14
C PRO A 229 -1.73 17.23 13.30
N LEU A 230 -3.01 17.62 13.29
CA LEU A 230 -3.63 18.33 14.42
C LEU A 230 -3.69 17.45 15.68
N THR A 231 -3.90 16.17 15.50
CA THR A 231 -3.93 15.15 16.55
C THR A 231 -3.32 13.87 16.04
N LEU A 232 -2.71 13.09 16.93
CA LEU A 232 -2.18 11.77 16.62
C LEU A 232 -3.07 10.72 17.30
N VAL A 233 -3.86 9.99 16.51
CA VAL A 233 -4.84 9.02 17.01
C VAL A 233 -4.45 7.58 16.67
N ASP A 234 -4.13 7.30 15.38
CA ASP A 234 -3.86 5.94 14.91
C ASP A 234 -2.95 5.95 13.69
N ALA A 235 -1.79 5.29 13.78
CA ALA A 235 -0.82 5.16 12.68
C ALA A 235 -1.02 3.89 11.83
N THR A 236 -1.97 3.00 12.20
CA THR A 236 -2.23 1.77 11.46
C THR A 236 -2.72 2.08 10.05
N GLY A 237 -2.12 1.48 9.03
CA GLY A 237 -2.50 1.69 7.64
C GLY A 237 -2.03 3.02 7.03
N CYS A 238 -1.12 3.76 7.68
CA CYS A 238 -0.53 4.97 7.07
C CYS A 238 0.30 4.65 5.83
N GLY A 239 1.05 3.54 5.83
CA GLY A 239 1.78 3.06 4.65
C GLY A 239 0.84 2.73 3.49
N ASP A 240 -0.22 1.97 3.76
CA ASP A 240 -1.25 1.64 2.77
C ASP A 240 -1.92 2.90 2.21
N THR A 241 -2.20 3.86 3.09
CA THR A 241 -2.79 5.16 2.72
C THR A 241 -1.83 5.98 1.86
N TYR A 242 -0.53 5.94 2.15
CA TYR A 242 0.50 6.62 1.35
C TYR A 242 0.53 6.07 -0.08
N VAL A 243 0.62 4.75 -0.25
CA VAL A 243 0.61 4.09 -1.57
C VAL A 243 -0.69 4.40 -2.31
N MET A 244 -1.82 4.29 -1.64
CA MET A 244 -3.14 4.57 -2.22
C MET A 244 -3.23 6.00 -2.77
N ALA A 245 -2.82 7.00 -1.98
CA ALA A 245 -2.89 8.39 -2.37
C ALA A 245 -1.87 8.74 -3.47
N TYR A 246 -0.68 8.13 -3.42
CA TYR A 246 0.34 8.25 -4.46
C TYR A 246 -0.20 7.75 -5.80
N VAL A 247 -0.69 6.51 -5.85
CA VAL A 247 -1.24 5.90 -7.07
C VAL A 247 -2.45 6.68 -7.58
N PHE A 248 -3.33 7.15 -6.70
CA PHE A 248 -4.47 7.99 -7.07
C PHE A 248 -4.03 9.24 -7.85
N LYS A 249 -2.99 9.93 -7.40
CA LYS A 249 -2.48 11.13 -8.09
C LYS A 249 -1.73 10.76 -9.37
N ARG A 250 -0.92 9.69 -9.36
CA ARG A 250 -0.25 9.20 -10.57
C ARG A 250 -1.26 8.80 -11.66
N ALA A 251 -2.38 8.18 -11.27
CA ALA A 251 -3.47 7.85 -12.19
C ALA A 251 -4.18 9.08 -12.77
N GLN A 252 -4.16 10.22 -12.08
CA GLN A 252 -4.62 11.51 -12.60
C GLN A 252 -3.59 12.20 -13.52
N GLY A 253 -2.39 11.63 -13.72
CA GLY A 253 -1.32 12.21 -14.53
C GLY A 253 -0.44 13.22 -13.79
N ALA A 254 -0.52 13.29 -12.45
CA ALA A 254 0.35 14.14 -11.65
C ALA A 254 1.81 13.66 -11.70
N THR A 255 2.74 14.59 -11.50
CA THR A 255 4.17 14.27 -11.38
C THR A 255 4.46 13.43 -10.13
N ILE A 256 5.65 12.84 -10.08
CA ILE A 256 6.13 12.09 -8.91
C ILE A 256 6.11 12.98 -7.65
N GLU A 257 6.64 14.20 -7.78
CA GLU A 257 6.72 15.16 -6.68
C GLU A 257 5.34 15.55 -6.15
N GLU A 258 4.41 15.93 -7.03
CA GLU A 258 3.02 16.25 -6.66
C GLU A 258 2.31 15.06 -6.01
N SER A 259 2.54 13.85 -6.52
CA SER A 259 1.96 12.62 -5.97
C SER A 259 2.53 12.29 -4.58
N GLY A 260 3.84 12.51 -4.37
CA GLY A 260 4.49 12.35 -3.07
C GLY A 260 3.95 13.33 -2.02
N HIS A 261 3.86 14.62 -2.36
CA HIS A 261 3.28 15.63 -1.45
C HIS A 261 1.84 15.32 -1.08
N PHE A 262 1.03 14.92 -2.06
CA PHE A 262 -0.36 14.53 -1.81
C PHE A 262 -0.44 13.28 -0.93
N ALA A 263 0.39 12.28 -1.17
CA ALA A 263 0.44 11.05 -0.37
C ALA A 263 0.82 11.33 1.08
N ALA A 264 1.82 12.19 1.32
CA ALA A 264 2.21 12.61 2.66
C ALA A 264 1.08 13.37 3.38
N ALA A 265 0.37 14.27 2.68
CA ALA A 265 -0.76 15.01 3.23
C ALA A 265 -1.93 14.08 3.60
N VAL A 266 -2.30 13.14 2.73
CA VAL A 266 -3.38 12.17 2.98
C VAL A 266 -3.04 11.25 4.14
N SER A 267 -1.79 10.77 4.23
CA SER A 267 -1.32 9.95 5.35
C SER A 267 -1.34 10.72 6.68
N THR A 268 -0.99 12.00 6.66
CA THR A 268 -1.07 12.87 7.84
C THR A 268 -2.52 13.07 8.29
N LEU A 269 -3.44 13.29 7.36
CA LEU A 269 -4.88 13.38 7.68
C LEU A 269 -5.42 12.08 8.25
N LYS A 270 -4.95 10.92 7.75
CA LYS A 270 -5.31 9.60 8.28
C LYS A 270 -4.90 9.41 9.74
N LEU A 271 -3.75 9.92 10.16
CA LEU A 271 -3.28 9.85 11.55
C LEU A 271 -4.26 10.43 12.57
N GLN A 272 -5.14 11.33 12.15
CA GLN A 272 -6.08 12.05 13.02
C GLN A 272 -7.32 11.23 13.39
N ASP A 273 -7.56 10.09 12.73
CA ASP A 273 -8.74 9.26 12.94
C ASP A 273 -8.38 7.77 13.06
N LYS A 274 -9.23 7.00 13.74
CA LYS A 274 -9.11 5.54 13.78
C LYS A 274 -9.52 4.91 12.44
N GLY A 275 -8.82 3.83 12.06
CA GLY A 275 -9.13 3.06 10.85
C GLY A 275 -8.68 3.74 9.56
N PRO A 276 -9.27 3.39 8.39
CA PRO A 276 -8.84 3.89 7.09
C PRO A 276 -9.18 5.37 6.88
N PHE A 277 -8.48 6.00 5.93
CA PHE A 277 -8.75 7.37 5.49
C PHE A 277 -10.20 7.53 5.00
N ARG A 278 -10.93 8.53 5.52
CA ARG A 278 -12.33 8.82 5.18
C ARG A 278 -12.60 10.31 4.93
N LYS A 279 -11.55 11.15 4.95
CA LYS A 279 -11.69 12.58 4.68
C LYS A 279 -11.85 12.84 3.18
N THR A 280 -12.20 14.07 2.83
CA THR A 280 -12.49 14.48 1.46
C THR A 280 -11.21 14.80 0.67
N TYR A 281 -11.32 14.77 -0.64
CA TYR A 281 -10.27 15.26 -1.54
C TYR A 281 -9.92 16.74 -1.29
N ALA A 282 -10.92 17.58 -0.99
CA ALA A 282 -10.68 18.99 -0.68
C ALA A 282 -9.83 19.20 0.57
N GLU A 283 -10.05 18.40 1.64
CA GLU A 283 -9.21 18.42 2.84
C GLU A 283 -7.78 17.97 2.51
N ALA A 284 -7.63 16.93 1.68
CA ALA A 284 -6.32 16.45 1.23
C ALA A 284 -5.55 17.50 0.42
N ILE A 285 -6.21 18.20 -0.51
CA ILE A 285 -5.61 19.30 -1.27
C ILE A 285 -5.23 20.45 -0.36
N SER A 286 -6.10 20.83 0.57
CA SER A 286 -5.82 21.91 1.54
C SER A 286 -4.58 21.60 2.38
N MET A 287 -4.45 20.37 2.88
CA MET A 287 -3.28 19.93 3.63
C MET A 287 -2.02 19.94 2.74
N SER A 288 -2.09 19.39 1.53
CA SER A 288 -0.97 19.36 0.59
C SER A 288 -0.48 20.76 0.19
N ALA A 289 -1.37 21.75 0.12
CA ALA A 289 -1.04 23.13 -0.19
C ALA A 289 -0.41 23.89 0.99
N SER A 290 -0.65 23.45 2.22
CA SER A 290 -0.18 24.14 3.42
C SER A 290 1.34 24.09 3.63
N ARG A 291 2.09 23.35 2.82
CA ARG A 291 3.53 23.02 2.88
C ARG A 291 4.16 23.26 4.26
N PRO A 292 4.82 22.26 4.88
CA PRO A 292 5.49 22.47 6.16
C PRO A 292 6.64 23.48 6.07
#